data_bcd51be0f3904056747897093b5bc8a4
#
_entry.id   bcd51be0f3904056747897093b5bc8a4
#
_cell.length_a   1.000
_cell.length_b   1.000
_cell.length_c   1.000
_cell.angle_alpha   90.00
_cell.angle_beta   90.00
_cell.angle_gamma   90.00
#
_symmetry.space_group_name_H-M   'P 1'
#
loop_
_entity.id
_entity.type
_entity.pdbx_description
1 polymer ?
#
loop_
_entity_poly.entity_id
_entity_poly.type
_entity_poly.pdbx_seq_one_letter_code
_entity_poly.pdbx_strand_id
1 'polypeptide(L)'
;MAKLSAFADEVTESFLEQVKYLAGEKVGFIEPRFINKKNIMDLSKAELDEAKKMIDDYGLKVSAIGSPIGKVKLDEPFEPHLDKFKHAVDLAVFFETPFIRMFSYYAPEGKNIDDYREQVMERMAAKIEALSGADVAMVHENEAHIYGHSAANCADICKSVNSPKLRLAYDPANFVWGEKITNNVEVCWPVMKPYVVHIHIKDWKLGAGDVGSVPGEGDGQIKELLAELAAMNDDGCMTMEPHLQKGGQFGGSTGPELFSRAIAAVRELAAEVGLACD
;
A
#
# COMPACT_ATOMS: atom_id res chain seq x y z
N MET A 1 10.97 10.02 -13.13
CA MET A 1 10.94 10.73 -11.85
C MET A 1 9.90 10.04 -10.98
N ALA A 2 10.32 9.49 -9.86
CA ALA A 2 9.44 8.84 -8.91
C ALA A 2 8.41 9.84 -8.34
N LYS A 3 7.20 9.38 -8.05
CA LYS A 3 6.08 10.21 -7.63
C LYS A 3 5.79 9.95 -6.16
N LEU A 4 5.66 11.01 -5.34
CA LEU A 4 5.20 10.83 -3.97
C LEU A 4 3.68 10.75 -3.92
N SER A 5 3.21 9.78 -3.15
CA SER A 5 1.84 9.57 -2.73
C SER A 5 1.75 9.46 -1.21
N ALA A 6 0.57 9.46 -0.63
CA ALA A 6 0.43 9.29 0.81
C ALA A 6 -0.92 8.69 1.23
N PHE A 7 -0.89 7.92 2.32
CA PHE A 7 -2.04 7.66 3.19
C PHE A 7 -2.27 8.89 4.09
N ALA A 8 -2.91 9.92 3.55
CA ALA A 8 -3.06 11.21 4.22
C ALA A 8 -4.03 11.18 5.42
N ASP A 9 -4.78 10.10 5.61
CA ASP A 9 -5.55 9.82 6.82
C ASP A 9 -4.68 9.68 8.07
N GLU A 10 -3.37 9.43 7.92
CA GLU A 10 -2.42 9.51 9.03
C GLU A 10 -2.11 10.93 9.49
N VAL A 11 -2.32 11.92 8.63
CA VAL A 11 -2.10 13.33 8.95
C VAL A 11 -3.26 13.89 9.76
N THR A 12 -4.49 13.63 9.30
CA THR A 12 -5.73 14.16 9.89
C THR A 12 -6.95 13.37 9.42
N GLU A 13 -8.02 13.39 10.21
CA GLU A 13 -9.28 12.73 9.88
C GLU A 13 -10.12 13.50 8.84
N SER A 14 -9.96 14.83 8.74
CA SER A 14 -10.68 15.68 7.80
C SER A 14 -10.11 15.55 6.39
N PHE A 15 -10.90 15.08 5.42
CA PHE A 15 -10.42 14.88 4.06
C PHE A 15 -10.00 16.19 3.38
N LEU A 16 -10.72 17.28 3.62
CA LEU A 16 -10.32 18.59 3.11
C LEU A 16 -8.92 19.00 3.62
N GLU A 17 -8.63 18.75 4.89
CA GLU A 17 -7.30 19.05 5.43
C GLU A 17 -6.24 18.06 4.93
N GLN A 18 -6.59 16.78 4.63
CA GLN A 18 -5.70 15.84 3.98
C GLN A 18 -5.21 16.35 2.62
N VAL A 19 -6.14 16.72 1.72
CA VAL A 19 -5.78 17.20 0.37
C VAL A 19 -5.05 18.55 0.39
N LYS A 20 -5.43 19.45 1.29
CA LYS A 20 -4.71 20.71 1.51
C LYS A 20 -3.27 20.48 1.96
N TYR A 21 -3.10 19.57 2.92
CA TYR A 21 -1.79 19.22 3.44
C TYR A 21 -0.88 18.68 2.34
N LEU A 22 -1.34 17.68 1.56
CA LEU A 22 -0.56 17.12 0.47
C LEU A 22 -0.17 18.16 -0.59
N ALA A 23 -1.13 19.00 -0.99
CA ALA A 23 -0.85 20.09 -1.92
C ALA A 23 0.20 21.08 -1.37
N GLY A 24 0.12 21.41 -0.07
CA GLY A 24 1.10 22.25 0.63
C GLY A 24 2.50 21.65 0.67
N GLU A 25 2.59 20.34 0.90
CA GLU A 25 3.84 19.58 0.89
C GLU A 25 4.34 19.27 -0.55
N LYS A 26 3.61 19.66 -1.58
CA LYS A 26 3.90 19.36 -2.99
C LYS A 26 3.94 17.84 -3.28
N VAL A 27 3.12 17.06 -2.58
CA VAL A 27 2.90 15.65 -2.87
C VAL A 27 1.79 15.56 -3.89
N GLY A 28 2.08 15.04 -5.08
CA GLY A 28 1.16 15.07 -6.23
C GLY A 28 0.09 13.98 -6.23
N PHE A 29 0.22 12.97 -5.36
CA PHE A 29 -0.69 11.82 -5.33
C PHE A 29 -1.21 11.53 -3.93
N ILE A 30 -2.39 10.91 -3.87
CA ILE A 30 -2.99 10.37 -2.65
C ILE A 30 -3.36 8.89 -2.88
N GLU A 31 -3.18 8.05 -1.86
CA GLU A 31 -3.75 6.72 -1.79
C GLU A 31 -4.88 6.74 -0.77
N PRO A 32 -6.14 7.00 -1.17
CA PRO A 32 -7.22 7.19 -0.21
C PRO A 32 -7.60 5.84 0.43
N ARG A 33 -7.58 5.81 1.76
CA ARG A 33 -7.96 4.70 2.63
C ARG A 33 -9.13 5.09 3.52
N PHE A 34 -9.00 6.19 4.26
CA PHE A 34 -10.06 6.77 5.07
C PHE A 34 -10.33 8.23 4.68
N ILE A 35 -11.61 8.53 4.46
CA ILE A 35 -12.14 9.85 4.11
C ILE A 35 -13.16 10.23 5.18
N ASN A 36 -12.91 11.30 5.94
CA ASN A 36 -13.76 11.73 7.04
C ASN A 36 -14.14 10.57 8.00
N LYS A 37 -13.14 9.76 8.42
CA LYS A 37 -13.25 8.58 9.31
C LYS A 37 -13.95 7.36 8.69
N LYS A 38 -14.45 7.43 7.48
CA LYS A 38 -15.05 6.28 6.78
C LYS A 38 -14.03 5.63 5.86
N ASN A 39 -14.05 4.31 5.79
CA ASN A 39 -13.28 3.62 4.76
C ASN A 39 -13.81 4.02 3.37
N ILE A 40 -12.92 4.21 2.40
CA ILE A 40 -13.30 4.57 1.03
C ILE A 40 -14.33 3.60 0.42
N MET A 41 -14.29 2.33 0.84
CA MET A 41 -15.23 1.29 0.41
C MET A 41 -16.65 1.47 0.93
N ASP A 42 -16.87 2.34 1.93
CA ASP A 42 -18.15 2.53 2.61
C ASP A 42 -18.78 3.90 2.31
N LEU A 43 -18.19 4.66 1.39
CA LEU A 43 -18.68 5.98 1.01
C LEU A 43 -19.91 5.87 0.11
N SER A 44 -20.89 6.74 0.36
CA SER A 44 -21.99 6.96 -0.57
C SER A 44 -21.50 7.65 -1.86
N LYS A 45 -22.30 7.56 -2.94
CA LYS A 45 -21.96 8.24 -4.19
C LYS A 45 -21.73 9.75 -4.00
N ALA A 46 -22.53 10.43 -3.18
CA ALA A 46 -22.37 11.86 -2.92
C ALA A 46 -21.03 12.17 -2.22
N GLU A 47 -20.62 11.33 -1.26
CA GLU A 47 -19.33 11.47 -0.59
C GLU A 47 -18.15 11.18 -1.54
N LEU A 48 -18.31 10.21 -2.46
CA LEU A 48 -17.32 9.94 -3.51
C LEU A 48 -17.18 11.11 -4.49
N ASP A 49 -18.31 11.67 -4.94
CA ASP A 49 -18.32 12.84 -5.85
C ASP A 49 -17.65 14.05 -5.19
N GLU A 50 -17.92 14.28 -3.91
CA GLU A 50 -17.28 15.37 -3.13
C GLU A 50 -15.78 15.11 -2.96
N ALA A 51 -15.37 13.88 -2.62
CA ALA A 51 -13.97 13.53 -2.47
C ALA A 51 -13.20 13.70 -3.80
N LYS A 52 -13.75 13.22 -4.92
CA LYS A 52 -13.13 13.39 -6.24
C LYS A 52 -12.97 14.87 -6.58
N LYS A 53 -14.01 15.67 -6.34
CA LYS A 53 -13.93 17.11 -6.56
C LYS A 53 -12.82 17.77 -5.74
N MET A 54 -12.65 17.41 -4.46
CA MET A 54 -11.57 17.92 -3.62
C MET A 54 -10.19 17.54 -4.16
N ILE A 55 -10.00 16.26 -4.58
CA ILE A 55 -8.76 15.80 -5.19
C ILE A 55 -8.42 16.63 -6.44
N ASP A 56 -9.41 16.83 -7.33
CA ASP A 56 -9.25 17.58 -8.56
C ASP A 56 -8.96 19.08 -8.28
N ASP A 57 -9.71 19.70 -7.35
CA ASP A 57 -9.56 21.12 -6.95
C ASP A 57 -8.15 21.42 -6.40
N TYR A 58 -7.51 20.46 -5.74
CA TYR A 58 -6.14 20.61 -5.21
C TYR A 58 -5.05 20.07 -6.16
N GLY A 59 -5.42 19.65 -7.38
CA GLY A 59 -4.50 19.18 -8.41
C GLY A 59 -3.84 17.85 -8.10
N LEU A 60 -4.41 17.04 -7.20
CA LEU A 60 -3.92 15.74 -6.85
C LEU A 60 -4.43 14.65 -7.81
N LYS A 61 -3.75 13.50 -7.80
CA LYS A 61 -4.19 12.28 -8.49
C LYS A 61 -4.25 11.12 -7.50
N VAL A 62 -5.03 10.10 -7.80
CA VAL A 62 -5.09 8.89 -6.99
C VAL A 62 -4.04 7.90 -7.50
N SER A 63 -3.14 7.44 -6.62
CA SER A 63 -2.10 6.46 -6.96
C SER A 63 -2.62 5.02 -6.98
N ALA A 64 -3.43 4.66 -5.98
CA ALA A 64 -4.12 3.39 -5.85
C ALA A 64 -5.33 3.55 -4.93
N ILE A 65 -6.30 2.65 -4.99
CA ILE A 65 -7.33 2.55 -3.95
C ILE A 65 -6.75 1.79 -2.76
N GLY A 66 -6.61 2.44 -1.60
CA GLY A 66 -6.12 1.85 -0.35
C GLY A 66 -7.15 0.91 0.30
N SER A 67 -7.49 -0.19 -0.37
CA SER A 67 -8.59 -1.07 0.02
C SER A 67 -8.19 -2.09 1.11
N PRO A 68 -9.13 -2.56 1.95
CA PRO A 68 -8.90 -3.67 2.88
C PRO A 68 -9.16 -5.05 2.25
N ILE A 69 -9.31 -5.13 0.93
CA ILE A 69 -9.61 -6.38 0.23
C ILE A 69 -8.54 -7.43 0.55
N GLY A 70 -8.97 -8.60 1.01
CA GLY A 70 -8.08 -9.69 1.44
C GLY A 70 -7.77 -9.70 2.95
N LYS A 71 -8.08 -8.65 3.72
CA LYS A 71 -7.98 -8.68 5.19
C LYS A 71 -9.21 -9.35 5.82
N VAL A 72 -9.49 -10.57 5.41
CA VAL A 72 -10.56 -11.45 5.90
C VAL A 72 -10.03 -12.88 6.07
N LYS A 73 -10.67 -13.68 6.92
CA LYS A 73 -10.28 -15.09 7.09
C LYS A 73 -10.75 -15.94 5.90
N LEU A 74 -10.01 -17.00 5.59
CA LEU A 74 -10.34 -17.92 4.50
C LEU A 74 -11.59 -18.77 4.74
N ASP A 75 -12.03 -18.94 5.98
CA ASP A 75 -13.29 -19.63 6.32
C ASP A 75 -14.53 -18.73 6.20
N GLU A 76 -14.35 -17.41 5.95
CA GLU A 76 -15.46 -16.53 5.62
C GLU A 76 -15.98 -16.76 4.18
N PRO A 77 -17.30 -16.54 3.94
CA PRO A 77 -17.89 -16.68 2.60
C PRO A 77 -17.17 -15.83 1.56
N PHE A 78 -16.84 -16.42 0.41
CA PHE A 78 -16.04 -15.74 -0.61
C PHE A 78 -16.88 -14.77 -1.47
N GLU A 79 -18.10 -15.12 -1.86
CA GLU A 79 -18.94 -14.31 -2.74
C GLU A 79 -19.15 -12.87 -2.24
N PRO A 80 -19.53 -12.64 -0.96
CA PRO A 80 -19.66 -11.27 -0.46
C PRO A 80 -18.35 -10.49 -0.50
N HIS A 81 -17.21 -11.19 -0.34
CA HIS A 81 -15.89 -10.57 -0.43
C HIS A 81 -15.50 -10.26 -1.88
N LEU A 82 -15.89 -11.13 -2.82
CA LEU A 82 -15.71 -10.88 -4.27
C LEU A 82 -16.56 -9.70 -4.73
N ASP A 83 -17.77 -9.53 -4.21
CA ASP A 83 -18.61 -8.36 -4.52
C ASP A 83 -18.02 -7.06 -3.97
N LYS A 84 -17.41 -7.09 -2.78
CA LYS A 84 -16.60 -5.95 -2.29
C LYS A 84 -15.43 -5.66 -3.20
N PHE A 85 -14.76 -6.68 -3.73
CA PHE A 85 -13.67 -6.47 -4.68
C PHE A 85 -14.17 -5.82 -5.99
N LYS A 86 -15.29 -6.25 -6.55
CA LYS A 86 -15.90 -5.59 -7.73
C LYS A 86 -16.19 -4.11 -7.44
N HIS A 87 -16.69 -3.79 -6.23
CA HIS A 87 -16.87 -2.40 -5.82
C HIS A 87 -15.54 -1.64 -5.77
N ALA A 88 -14.44 -2.26 -5.31
CA ALA A 88 -13.11 -1.64 -5.37
C ALA A 88 -12.65 -1.37 -6.81
N VAL A 89 -13.02 -2.24 -7.77
CA VAL A 89 -12.76 -2.00 -9.20
C VAL A 89 -13.55 -0.78 -9.69
N ASP A 90 -14.84 -0.66 -9.34
CA ASP A 90 -15.65 0.51 -9.68
C ASP A 90 -15.06 1.80 -9.12
N LEU A 91 -14.53 1.76 -7.88
CA LEU A 91 -13.85 2.90 -7.27
C LEU A 91 -12.55 3.27 -8.01
N ALA A 92 -11.76 2.28 -8.41
CA ALA A 92 -10.53 2.54 -9.16
C ALA A 92 -10.83 3.20 -10.51
N VAL A 93 -11.86 2.74 -11.22
CA VAL A 93 -12.33 3.36 -12.46
C VAL A 93 -12.86 4.78 -12.21
N PHE A 94 -13.65 4.98 -11.15
CA PHE A 94 -14.22 6.27 -10.79
C PHE A 94 -13.14 7.33 -10.45
N PHE A 95 -12.09 6.93 -9.72
CA PHE A 95 -10.97 7.80 -9.36
C PHE A 95 -9.85 7.83 -10.40
N GLU A 96 -10.03 7.15 -11.53
CA GLU A 96 -9.07 7.11 -12.65
C GLU A 96 -7.68 6.63 -12.23
N THR A 97 -7.63 5.65 -11.32
CA THR A 97 -6.37 5.04 -10.86
C THR A 97 -6.18 3.64 -11.43
N PRO A 98 -4.96 3.25 -11.84
CA PRO A 98 -4.71 1.93 -12.40
C PRO A 98 -4.62 0.82 -11.35
N PHE A 99 -4.62 1.15 -10.04
CA PHE A 99 -4.26 0.20 -9.00
C PHE A 99 -5.29 0.10 -7.87
N ILE A 100 -5.47 -1.14 -7.38
CA ILE A 100 -6.19 -1.46 -6.15
C ILE A 100 -5.19 -2.17 -5.24
N ARG A 101 -4.76 -1.55 -4.15
CA ARG A 101 -3.95 -2.22 -3.12
C ARG A 101 -4.83 -3.21 -2.37
N MET A 102 -4.32 -4.43 -2.15
CA MET A 102 -5.05 -5.52 -1.53
C MET A 102 -4.11 -6.55 -0.87
N PHE A 103 -4.68 -7.56 -0.22
CA PHE A 103 -4.01 -8.56 0.62
C PHE A 103 -4.43 -9.99 0.25
N SER A 104 -3.83 -11.02 0.90
CA SER A 104 -3.98 -12.43 0.55
C SER A 104 -4.51 -13.31 1.69
N TYR A 105 -5.42 -12.79 2.48
CA TYR A 105 -6.21 -13.50 3.50
C TYR A 105 -5.45 -13.92 4.77
N TYR A 106 -6.20 -13.97 5.86
CA TYR A 106 -5.79 -14.61 7.11
C TYR A 106 -6.20 -16.07 7.14
N ALA A 107 -5.45 -16.91 7.87
CA ALA A 107 -5.87 -18.27 8.17
C ALA A 107 -7.12 -18.30 9.06
N PRO A 108 -7.91 -19.39 9.02
CA PRO A 108 -8.85 -19.71 10.07
C PRO A 108 -8.17 -19.76 11.44
N GLU A 109 -8.93 -19.55 12.51
CA GLU A 109 -8.38 -19.49 13.86
C GLU A 109 -7.58 -20.75 14.23
N GLY A 110 -6.38 -20.54 14.75
CA GLY A 110 -5.48 -21.61 15.17
C GLY A 110 -4.86 -22.43 14.03
N LYS A 111 -4.98 -21.98 12.78
CA LYS A 111 -4.40 -22.63 11.60
C LYS A 111 -3.20 -21.87 11.06
N ASN A 112 -2.33 -22.58 10.32
CA ASN A 112 -1.24 -21.97 9.57
C ASN A 112 -1.75 -21.54 8.18
N ILE A 113 -1.46 -20.31 7.78
CA ILE A 113 -1.90 -19.77 6.49
C ILE A 113 -1.26 -20.49 5.29
N ASP A 114 -0.06 -21.01 5.44
CA ASP A 114 0.66 -21.73 4.38
C ASP A 114 -0.06 -23.03 3.95
N ASP A 115 -0.85 -23.62 4.83
CA ASP A 115 -1.66 -24.81 4.53
C ASP A 115 -2.82 -24.53 3.55
N TYR A 116 -3.12 -23.22 3.32
CA TYR A 116 -4.25 -22.76 2.52
C TYR A 116 -3.84 -22.19 1.15
N ARG A 117 -2.61 -22.47 0.71
CA ARG A 117 -2.04 -21.97 -0.54
C ARG A 117 -3.03 -22.09 -1.73
N GLU A 118 -3.56 -23.28 -1.96
CA GLU A 118 -4.44 -23.52 -3.12
C GLU A 118 -5.71 -22.65 -3.06
N GLN A 119 -6.34 -22.53 -1.91
CA GLN A 119 -7.52 -21.69 -1.74
C GLN A 119 -7.21 -20.21 -1.93
N VAL A 120 -6.04 -19.75 -1.52
CA VAL A 120 -5.57 -18.38 -1.80
C VAL A 120 -5.45 -18.16 -3.31
N MET A 121 -4.78 -19.09 -4.03
CA MET A 121 -4.59 -18.96 -5.48
C MET A 121 -5.93 -18.97 -6.24
N GLU A 122 -6.86 -19.85 -5.88
CA GLU A 122 -8.22 -19.89 -6.44
C GLU A 122 -8.94 -18.55 -6.29
N ARG A 123 -8.91 -17.97 -5.06
CA ARG A 123 -9.56 -16.69 -4.77
C ARG A 123 -8.87 -15.51 -5.47
N MET A 124 -7.55 -15.56 -5.63
CA MET A 124 -6.80 -14.53 -6.37
C MET A 124 -7.11 -14.61 -7.87
N ALA A 125 -7.17 -15.81 -8.45
CA ALA A 125 -7.56 -16.03 -9.85
C ALA A 125 -8.99 -15.54 -10.12
N ALA A 126 -9.95 -15.87 -9.24
CA ALA A 126 -11.32 -15.39 -9.37
C ALA A 126 -11.44 -13.86 -9.35
N LYS A 127 -10.57 -13.16 -8.60
CA LYS A 127 -10.51 -11.70 -8.64
C LYS A 127 -9.96 -11.16 -9.97
N ILE A 128 -9.00 -11.85 -10.59
CA ILE A 128 -8.52 -11.49 -11.93
C ILE A 128 -9.66 -11.57 -12.94
N GLU A 129 -10.48 -12.62 -12.90
CA GLU A 129 -11.66 -12.75 -13.75
C GLU A 129 -12.68 -11.63 -13.48
N ALA A 130 -12.86 -11.27 -12.21
CA ALA A 130 -13.78 -10.21 -11.80
C ALA A 130 -13.36 -8.79 -12.19
N LEU A 131 -12.11 -8.56 -12.62
CA LEU A 131 -11.69 -7.28 -13.22
C LEU A 131 -12.46 -6.96 -14.52
N SER A 132 -13.05 -7.99 -15.17
CA SER A 132 -13.99 -7.84 -16.30
C SER A 132 -13.53 -6.91 -17.42
N GLY A 133 -12.23 -6.86 -17.69
CA GLY A 133 -11.66 -6.02 -18.75
C GLY A 133 -11.38 -4.57 -18.34
N ALA A 134 -11.66 -4.14 -17.10
CA ALA A 134 -11.23 -2.84 -16.60
C ALA A 134 -9.70 -2.69 -16.71
N ASP A 135 -9.25 -1.49 -17.05
CA ASP A 135 -7.80 -1.18 -17.10
C ASP A 135 -7.26 -0.87 -15.71
N VAL A 136 -7.38 -1.87 -14.83
CA VAL A 136 -7.01 -1.82 -13.42
C VAL A 136 -6.22 -3.08 -13.08
N ALA A 137 -5.23 -2.98 -12.23
CA ALA A 137 -4.47 -4.10 -11.70
C ALA A 137 -4.60 -4.18 -10.17
N MET A 138 -4.61 -5.40 -9.66
CA MET A 138 -4.45 -5.71 -8.25
C MET A 138 -2.99 -5.55 -7.86
N VAL A 139 -2.73 -4.83 -6.77
CA VAL A 139 -1.40 -4.64 -6.21
C VAL A 139 -1.39 -5.25 -4.81
N HIS A 140 -0.82 -6.43 -4.69
CA HIS A 140 -0.76 -7.16 -3.42
C HIS A 140 0.39 -6.63 -2.55
N GLU A 141 0.08 -6.20 -1.36
CA GLU A 141 1.05 -5.76 -0.36
C GLU A 141 1.51 -6.92 0.52
N ASN A 142 2.83 -7.03 0.77
CA ASN A 142 3.34 -7.94 1.79
C ASN A 142 2.93 -7.43 3.18
N GLU A 143 2.29 -8.32 3.97
CA GLU A 143 1.75 -7.95 5.27
C GLU A 143 1.83 -9.17 6.23
N ALA A 144 1.98 -8.92 7.51
CA ALA A 144 2.04 -9.97 8.50
C ALA A 144 0.73 -10.77 8.60
N HIS A 145 0.85 -12.06 8.93
CA HIS A 145 -0.25 -12.98 9.20
C HIS A 145 -1.14 -13.37 8.02
N ILE A 146 -0.92 -12.80 6.82
CA ILE A 146 -1.60 -13.22 5.58
C ILE A 146 -0.71 -14.19 4.79
N TYR A 147 -1.24 -14.84 3.73
CA TYR A 147 -0.40 -15.73 2.91
C TYR A 147 0.83 -15.02 2.35
N GLY A 148 0.68 -13.82 1.85
CA GLY A 148 1.78 -12.99 1.32
C GLY A 148 2.60 -12.27 2.38
N HIS A 149 2.90 -12.93 3.51
CA HIS A 149 3.76 -12.36 4.55
C HIS A 149 5.24 -12.40 4.18
N SER A 150 5.68 -13.39 3.43
CA SER A 150 7.06 -13.55 2.98
C SER A 150 7.25 -13.16 1.53
N ALA A 151 8.47 -12.79 1.15
CA ALA A 151 8.83 -12.49 -0.23
C ALA A 151 8.59 -13.68 -1.17
N ALA A 152 8.85 -14.89 -0.68
CA ALA A 152 8.61 -16.12 -1.43
C ALA A 152 7.12 -16.33 -1.73
N ASN A 153 6.26 -16.12 -0.74
CA ASN A 153 4.81 -16.27 -0.90
C ASN A 153 4.22 -15.16 -1.79
N CYS A 154 4.72 -13.92 -1.68
CA CYS A 154 4.33 -12.84 -2.61
C CYS A 154 4.66 -13.18 -4.06
N ALA A 155 5.87 -13.68 -4.32
CA ALA A 155 6.27 -14.12 -5.65
C ALA A 155 5.50 -15.36 -6.12
N ASP A 156 5.16 -16.29 -5.21
CA ASP A 156 4.34 -17.46 -5.52
C ASP A 156 2.93 -17.08 -5.98
N ILE A 157 2.28 -16.11 -5.32
CA ILE A 157 0.99 -15.57 -5.75
C ILE A 157 1.08 -15.09 -7.22
N CYS A 158 2.07 -14.25 -7.52
CA CYS A 158 2.22 -13.71 -8.88
C CYS A 158 2.51 -14.79 -9.92
N LYS A 159 3.39 -15.75 -9.60
CA LYS A 159 3.76 -16.85 -10.50
C LYS A 159 2.60 -17.81 -10.74
N SER A 160 1.87 -18.16 -9.69
CA SER A 160 0.78 -19.15 -9.78
C SER A 160 -0.43 -18.60 -10.51
N VAL A 161 -0.84 -17.37 -10.22
CA VAL A 161 -1.96 -16.70 -10.91
C VAL A 161 -1.57 -16.27 -12.33
N ASN A 162 -0.28 -15.99 -12.56
CA ASN A 162 0.31 -15.69 -13.86
C ASN A 162 -0.48 -14.66 -14.71
N SER A 163 -0.84 -13.54 -14.09
CA SER A 163 -1.58 -12.46 -14.75
C SER A 163 -0.79 -11.15 -14.73
N PRO A 164 -0.74 -10.39 -15.84
CA PRO A 164 -0.14 -9.05 -15.84
C PRO A 164 -0.92 -8.06 -14.97
N LYS A 165 -2.17 -8.39 -14.60
CA LYS A 165 -3.03 -7.58 -13.72
C LYS A 165 -2.89 -7.92 -12.23
N LEU A 166 -1.92 -8.75 -11.85
CA LEU A 166 -1.54 -8.99 -10.47
C LEU A 166 -0.09 -8.59 -10.28
N ARG A 167 0.12 -7.58 -9.46
CA ARG A 167 1.41 -6.98 -9.16
C ARG A 167 1.61 -6.89 -7.66
N LEU A 168 2.77 -6.40 -7.22
CA LEU A 168 3.12 -6.27 -5.81
C LEU A 168 3.33 -4.79 -5.42
N ALA A 169 2.89 -4.45 -4.21
CA ALA A 169 3.40 -3.35 -3.44
C ALA A 169 4.47 -3.88 -2.47
N TYR A 170 5.59 -3.17 -2.37
CA TYR A 170 6.66 -3.52 -1.45
C TYR A 170 6.63 -2.61 -0.24
N ASP A 171 6.41 -3.19 0.95
CA ASP A 171 6.49 -2.51 2.24
C ASP A 171 7.68 -3.07 3.03
N PRO A 172 8.78 -2.33 3.19
CA PRO A 172 9.96 -2.81 3.92
C PRO A 172 9.72 -2.99 5.42
N ALA A 173 8.90 -2.13 6.04
CA ALA A 173 8.63 -2.21 7.47
C ALA A 173 7.86 -3.48 7.86
N ASN A 174 6.98 -3.96 6.98
CA ASN A 174 6.23 -5.18 7.23
C ASN A 174 7.14 -6.43 7.29
N PHE A 175 8.28 -6.44 6.60
CA PHE A 175 9.30 -7.47 6.77
C PHE A 175 10.03 -7.33 8.10
N VAL A 176 10.38 -6.10 8.52
CA VAL A 176 11.04 -5.87 9.81
C VAL A 176 10.12 -6.23 10.97
N TRP A 177 8.89 -5.72 10.95
CA TRP A 177 7.93 -5.91 12.02
C TRP A 177 7.38 -7.35 12.07
N GLY A 178 6.95 -7.89 10.93
CA GLY A 178 6.33 -9.22 10.83
C GLY A 178 7.35 -10.36 10.87
N GLU A 179 8.32 -10.32 9.96
CA GLU A 179 9.24 -11.43 9.69
C GLU A 179 10.60 -11.27 10.41
N LYS A 180 10.85 -10.15 11.08
CA LYS A 180 12.12 -9.83 11.76
C LYS A 180 13.32 -9.76 10.79
N ILE A 181 13.08 -9.41 9.54
CA ILE A 181 14.09 -9.29 8.48
C ILE A 181 14.53 -7.84 8.36
N THR A 182 15.75 -7.52 8.81
CA THR A 182 16.33 -6.18 8.77
C THR A 182 17.21 -5.91 7.54
N ASN A 183 17.51 -6.93 6.75
CA ASN A 183 18.22 -6.85 5.47
C ASN A 183 17.29 -7.18 4.29
N ASN A 184 16.05 -6.67 4.34
CA ASN A 184 14.99 -7.05 3.41
C ASN A 184 15.26 -6.63 1.96
N VAL A 185 15.99 -5.54 1.70
CA VAL A 185 16.38 -5.15 0.34
C VAL A 185 17.40 -6.13 -0.25
N GLU A 186 18.23 -6.75 0.57
CA GLU A 186 19.19 -7.77 0.09
C GLU A 186 18.50 -9.12 -0.19
N VAL A 187 17.54 -9.52 0.66
CA VAL A 187 16.99 -10.90 0.62
C VAL A 187 15.58 -10.97 0.05
N CYS A 188 14.74 -9.95 0.24
CA CYS A 188 13.34 -9.96 -0.21
C CYS A 188 13.17 -9.24 -1.57
N TRP A 189 13.82 -8.10 -1.74
CA TRP A 189 13.68 -7.29 -2.96
C TRP A 189 14.02 -8.06 -4.24
N PRO A 190 15.14 -8.82 -4.37
CA PRO A 190 15.44 -9.55 -5.60
C PRO A 190 14.37 -10.57 -6.00
N VAL A 191 13.64 -11.11 -5.02
CA VAL A 191 12.56 -12.08 -5.24
C VAL A 191 11.29 -11.39 -5.72
N MET A 192 10.97 -10.22 -5.18
CA MET A 192 9.73 -9.48 -5.45
C MET A 192 9.86 -8.48 -6.60
N LYS A 193 11.05 -7.90 -6.81
CA LYS A 193 11.35 -6.86 -7.81
C LYS A 193 10.71 -7.07 -9.19
N PRO A 194 10.67 -8.29 -9.78
CA PRO A 194 10.05 -8.50 -11.09
C PRO A 194 8.54 -8.20 -11.15
N TYR A 195 7.87 -8.13 -9.99
CA TYR A 195 6.42 -7.97 -9.86
C TYR A 195 6.03 -6.64 -9.22
N VAL A 196 6.97 -5.93 -8.58
CA VAL A 196 6.70 -4.68 -7.86
C VAL A 196 6.41 -3.55 -8.84
N VAL A 197 5.33 -2.81 -8.59
CA VAL A 197 4.92 -1.60 -9.32
C VAL A 197 4.55 -0.46 -8.38
N HIS A 198 4.57 -0.70 -7.08
CA HIS A 198 4.16 0.26 -6.06
C HIS A 198 5.02 0.07 -4.81
N ILE A 199 5.32 1.16 -4.11
CA ILE A 199 6.12 1.12 -2.90
C ILE A 199 5.35 1.80 -1.77
N HIS A 200 5.33 1.19 -0.60
CA HIS A 200 4.97 1.88 0.64
C HIS A 200 6.23 2.29 1.37
N ILE A 201 6.36 3.58 1.63
CA ILE A 201 7.47 4.12 2.42
C ILE A 201 7.06 4.12 3.87
N LYS A 202 7.45 3.05 4.52
CA LYS A 202 7.26 2.80 5.94
C LYS A 202 8.54 2.20 6.49
N ASP A 203 9.01 2.71 7.60
CA ASP A 203 10.22 2.23 8.23
C ASP A 203 9.93 1.78 9.66
N TRP A 204 10.70 0.83 10.14
CA TRP A 204 10.48 0.23 11.45
C TRP A 204 11.80 -0.14 12.11
N LYS A 205 11.92 0.18 13.38
CA LYS A 205 13.08 -0.22 14.19
C LYS A 205 12.76 -1.49 14.98
N LEU A 206 13.44 -2.58 14.69
CA LEU A 206 13.24 -3.86 15.37
C LEU A 206 13.44 -3.71 16.89
N GLY A 207 12.40 -4.06 17.66
CA GLY A 207 12.41 -4.00 19.10
C GLY A 207 12.18 -2.61 19.71
N ALA A 208 11.94 -1.56 18.93
CA ALA A 208 11.73 -0.20 19.46
C ALA A 208 10.28 0.11 19.89
N GLY A 209 9.34 -0.84 19.74
CA GLY A 209 7.94 -0.69 20.18
C GLY A 209 6.93 -0.77 19.05
N ASP A 210 5.76 -0.12 19.22
CA ASP A 210 4.57 -0.29 18.37
C ASP A 210 4.34 0.90 17.43
N VAL A 211 5.36 1.66 17.10
CA VAL A 211 5.30 2.80 16.17
C VAL A 211 6.41 2.68 15.13
N GLY A 212 6.16 3.26 13.96
CA GLY A 212 7.16 3.34 12.89
C GLY A 212 8.33 4.24 13.24
N SER A 213 9.33 4.22 12.40
CA SER A 213 10.50 5.11 12.43
C SER A 213 10.40 6.12 11.29
N VAL A 214 11.02 7.28 11.46
CA VAL A 214 11.23 8.18 10.33
C VAL A 214 12.02 7.44 9.25
N PRO A 215 11.64 7.54 7.97
CA PRO A 215 12.33 6.83 6.89
C PRO A 215 13.85 7.03 6.93
N GLY A 216 14.59 5.90 6.99
CA GLY A 216 16.03 5.87 7.14
C GLY A 216 16.55 5.82 8.58
N GLU A 217 15.72 6.01 9.60
CA GLU A 217 16.09 5.86 11.01
C GLU A 217 15.78 4.44 11.56
N GLY A 218 15.04 3.64 10.79
CA GLY A 218 14.69 2.25 11.12
C GLY A 218 15.65 1.21 10.55
N ASP A 219 15.16 -0.01 10.47
CA ASP A 219 15.88 -1.16 9.94
C ASP A 219 15.28 -1.65 8.59
N GLY A 220 14.39 -0.85 7.95
CA GLY A 220 13.71 -1.19 6.70
C GLY A 220 14.57 -1.00 5.44
N GLN A 221 15.83 -0.53 5.57
CA GLN A 221 16.72 -0.29 4.45
C GLN A 221 16.14 0.67 3.39
N ILE A 222 15.50 1.76 3.84
CA ILE A 222 14.83 2.71 2.92
C ILE A 222 15.82 3.31 1.91
N LYS A 223 17.04 3.69 2.35
CA LYS A 223 18.04 4.26 1.46
C LYS A 223 18.47 3.29 0.37
N GLU A 224 18.70 2.03 0.73
CA GLU A 224 19.07 0.94 -0.18
C GLU A 224 17.93 0.68 -1.18
N LEU A 225 16.67 0.68 -0.72
CA LEU A 225 15.51 0.55 -1.60
C LEU A 225 15.43 1.70 -2.61
N LEU A 226 15.61 2.94 -2.16
CA LEU A 226 15.61 4.12 -3.05
C LEU A 226 16.76 4.05 -4.07
N ALA A 227 17.93 3.51 -3.69
CA ALA A 227 19.04 3.28 -4.61
C ALA A 227 18.70 2.24 -5.69
N GLU A 228 18.00 1.16 -5.32
CA GLU A 228 17.48 0.18 -6.29
C GLU A 228 16.48 0.80 -7.28
N LEU A 229 15.56 1.65 -6.79
CA LEU A 229 14.61 2.37 -7.65
C LEU A 229 15.33 3.36 -8.59
N ALA A 230 16.35 4.07 -8.10
CA ALA A 230 17.17 4.95 -8.91
C ALA A 230 17.88 4.17 -10.04
N ALA A 231 18.47 3.01 -9.73
CA ALA A 231 19.14 2.15 -10.70
C ALA A 231 18.19 1.61 -11.79
N MET A 232 16.89 1.48 -11.47
CA MET A 232 15.85 1.06 -12.41
C MET A 232 15.29 2.22 -13.24
N ASN A 233 15.62 3.48 -12.92
CA ASN A 233 14.94 4.67 -13.42
C ASN A 233 13.42 4.60 -13.17
N ASP A 234 13.02 4.11 -12.00
CA ASP A 234 11.62 3.93 -11.65
C ASP A 234 10.88 5.27 -11.63
N ASP A 235 9.68 5.29 -12.18
CA ASP A 235 8.78 6.46 -12.21
C ASP A 235 7.42 6.16 -11.55
N GLY A 236 7.33 5.07 -10.81
CA GLY A 236 6.17 4.63 -10.04
C GLY A 236 5.86 5.53 -8.86
N CYS A 237 4.80 5.19 -8.15
CA CYS A 237 4.41 5.88 -6.93
C CYS A 237 5.05 5.23 -5.70
N MET A 238 5.53 6.09 -4.81
CA MET A 238 5.97 5.75 -3.46
C MET A 238 4.99 6.38 -2.48
N THR A 239 4.18 5.57 -1.82
CA THR A 239 3.16 6.03 -0.87
C THR A 239 3.73 6.11 0.53
N MET A 240 3.71 7.30 1.11
CA MET A 240 4.10 7.55 2.49
C MET A 240 3.09 6.92 3.46
N GLU A 241 3.58 6.04 4.34
CA GLU A 241 2.82 5.37 5.41
C GLU A 241 3.64 5.30 6.73
N PRO A 242 4.09 6.41 7.29
CA PRO A 242 5.14 6.40 8.30
C PRO A 242 4.76 5.83 9.67
N HIS A 243 3.48 5.83 10.10
CA HIS A 243 3.01 5.27 11.37
C HIS A 243 3.78 5.77 12.62
N LEU A 244 4.17 7.06 12.67
CA LEU A 244 5.05 7.59 13.71
C LEU A 244 4.38 7.83 15.07
N GLN A 245 3.08 7.63 15.17
CA GLN A 245 2.30 7.68 16.41
C GLN A 245 1.43 6.44 16.55
N LYS A 246 1.02 6.12 17.78
CA LYS A 246 0.06 5.03 17.98
C LYS A 246 -1.23 5.33 17.23
N GLY A 247 -1.56 4.46 16.30
CA GLY A 247 -2.78 4.53 15.51
C GLY A 247 -3.99 3.98 16.23
N GLY A 248 -5.16 4.18 15.61
CA GLY A 248 -6.39 3.51 15.99
C GLY A 248 -6.48 2.08 15.44
N GLN A 249 -7.64 1.46 15.60
CA GLN A 249 -7.91 0.07 15.19
C GLN A 249 -7.69 -0.22 13.69
N PHE A 250 -7.68 0.79 12.82
CA PHE A 250 -7.74 0.62 11.37
C PHE A 250 -6.56 1.22 10.59
N GLY A 251 -5.52 1.66 11.27
CA GLY A 251 -4.33 2.21 10.59
C GLY A 251 -3.40 2.95 11.51
N GLY A 252 -2.24 3.33 11.00
CA GLY A 252 -1.29 4.17 11.69
C GLY A 252 -1.79 5.61 11.86
N SER A 253 -1.12 6.35 12.70
CA SER A 253 -1.28 7.78 12.84
C SER A 253 0.10 8.43 12.86
N THR A 254 0.20 9.66 12.40
CA THR A 254 1.48 10.36 12.35
C THR A 254 1.33 11.82 12.75
N GLY A 255 0.25 12.48 12.32
CA GLY A 255 0.06 13.91 12.49
C GLY A 255 0.93 14.75 11.54
N PRO A 256 0.58 16.03 11.31
CA PRO A 256 1.16 16.82 10.24
C PRO A 256 2.66 17.09 10.39
N GLU A 257 3.14 17.42 11.58
CA GLU A 257 4.55 17.77 11.79
C GLU A 257 5.49 16.57 11.56
N LEU A 258 5.13 15.40 12.09
CA LEU A 258 5.93 14.19 11.91
C LEU A 258 5.82 13.66 10.48
N PHE A 259 4.68 13.85 9.83
CA PHE A 259 4.50 13.46 8.43
C PHE A 259 5.35 14.33 7.50
N SER A 260 5.43 15.65 7.73
CA SER A 260 6.35 16.57 7.02
C SER A 260 7.81 16.15 7.22
N ARG A 261 8.19 15.75 8.44
CA ARG A 261 9.54 15.22 8.73
C ARG A 261 9.82 13.94 7.93
N ALA A 262 8.85 13.04 7.83
CA ALA A 262 8.99 11.80 7.04
C ALA A 262 9.15 12.09 5.53
N ILE A 263 8.36 13.02 4.97
CA ILE A 263 8.49 13.46 3.58
C ILE A 263 9.87 14.06 3.32
N ALA A 264 10.33 14.95 4.19
CA ALA A 264 11.66 15.57 4.07
C ALA A 264 12.77 14.52 4.07
N ALA A 265 12.71 13.55 5.00
CA ALA A 265 13.69 12.46 5.08
C ALA A 265 13.75 11.63 3.80
N VAL A 266 12.59 11.29 3.21
CA VAL A 266 12.54 10.52 1.94
C VAL A 266 13.15 11.34 0.80
N ARG A 267 12.84 12.65 0.71
CA ARG A 267 13.42 13.52 -0.34
C ARG A 267 14.93 13.66 -0.19
N GLU A 268 15.44 13.79 1.03
CA GLU A 268 16.89 13.82 1.30
C GLU A 268 17.55 12.51 0.87
N LEU A 269 17.04 11.37 1.33
CA LEU A 269 17.57 10.06 0.95
C LEU A 269 17.50 9.80 -0.56
N ALA A 270 16.41 10.19 -1.22
CA ALA A 270 16.26 10.09 -2.67
C ALA A 270 17.34 10.94 -3.40
N ALA A 271 17.56 12.17 -2.95
CA ALA A 271 18.61 13.03 -3.51
C ALA A 271 20.02 12.44 -3.32
N GLU A 272 20.31 11.85 -2.17
CA GLU A 272 21.60 11.21 -1.89
C GLU A 272 21.91 10.04 -2.83
N VAL A 273 20.90 9.30 -3.26
CA VAL A 273 21.06 8.15 -4.18
C VAL A 273 20.78 8.50 -5.64
N GLY A 274 20.50 9.77 -5.94
CA GLY A 274 20.25 10.24 -7.31
C GLY A 274 18.88 9.86 -7.87
N LEU A 275 17.91 9.50 -7.02
CA LEU A 275 16.52 9.27 -7.43
C LEU A 275 15.80 10.62 -7.54
N ALA A 276 15.46 11.02 -8.77
CA ALA A 276 14.59 12.20 -8.94
C ALA A 276 13.19 11.89 -8.39
N CYS A 277 12.74 12.67 -7.41
CA CYS A 277 11.47 12.53 -6.72
C CYS A 277 10.77 13.90 -6.68
N ASP A 278 9.42 13.95 -6.89
CA ASP A 278 8.62 15.17 -6.80
C ASP A 278 8.25 15.55 -5.36
#